data_b3c7f83a3af9d70e28d1f6acc0344605
#
_entry.id   b3c7f83a3af9d70e28d1f6acc0344605
#
_cell.length_a   1.000
_cell.length_b   1.000
_cell.length_c   1.000
_cell.angle_alpha   90.00
_cell.angle_beta   90.00
_cell.angle_gamma   90.00
#
_symmetry.space_group_name_H-M   'P 1'
#
loop_
_entity.id
_entity.type
_entity.pdbx_description
1 polymer ?
#
loop_
_entity_poly.entity_id
_entity_poly.type
_entity_poly.pdbx_seq_one_letter_code
_entity_poly.pdbx_strand_id
1 'polypeptide(L)'
;MQTTYSKFFLAGRTVHQITFDPATFTEADLLWLPHHEQLSSAGRKRKADHLAGRIAAFHALNRQTLPGIGTSGEPLWPAGVCGSISHSGSLAVAICQKKSLVGIDCEAIIAENEARDIQDGVVDTQEAQRLPQEAQRLAESGLPFELAFTLAFSAKESLFKALFPQVQTWMGFESARVTALTSDTLTLTLTCPLPPFVQNQAFTLHWCRIDAQVITLICDA
;
A
#
# COMPACT_ATOMS: atom_id res chain seq x y z
N MET A 1 -23.39 -0.64 -0.20
CA MET A 1 -22.27 -1.45 -0.76
C MET A 1 -22.14 -2.75 0.03
N GLN A 2 -22.10 -3.90 -0.65
CA GLN A 2 -21.85 -5.19 -0.02
C GLN A 2 -20.38 -5.30 0.36
N THR A 3 -20.10 -5.71 1.61
CA THR A 3 -18.74 -5.82 2.14
C THR A 3 -18.61 -7.06 3.03
N THR A 4 -17.44 -7.68 3.00
CA THR A 4 -17.05 -8.77 3.91
C THR A 4 -15.76 -8.40 4.61
N TYR A 5 -15.77 -8.47 5.95
CA TYR A 5 -14.60 -8.22 6.77
C TYR A 5 -13.84 -9.51 7.07
N SER A 6 -12.53 -9.44 6.98
CA SER A 6 -11.59 -10.45 7.48
C SER A 6 -10.33 -9.79 8.03
N LYS A 7 -9.42 -10.58 8.56
CA LYS A 7 -8.09 -10.12 9.00
C LYS A 7 -7.07 -11.24 8.80
N PHE A 8 -5.82 -10.85 8.61
CA PHE A 8 -4.69 -11.77 8.53
C PHE A 8 -3.46 -11.17 9.24
N PHE A 9 -2.40 -11.97 9.37
CA PHE A 9 -1.15 -11.52 9.99
C PHE A 9 -0.07 -11.39 8.92
N LEU A 10 0.64 -10.25 8.97
CA LEU A 10 1.83 -10.01 8.16
C LEU A 10 2.87 -9.32 9.05
N ALA A 11 4.11 -9.83 9.08
CA ALA A 11 5.17 -9.32 9.95
C ALA A 11 4.77 -9.25 11.45
N GLY A 12 3.98 -10.21 11.93
CA GLY A 12 3.48 -10.22 13.31
C GLY A 12 2.43 -9.16 13.63
N ARG A 13 1.96 -8.41 12.62
CA ARG A 13 0.94 -7.36 12.76
C ARG A 13 -0.40 -7.83 12.18
N THR A 14 -1.49 -7.36 12.77
CA THR A 14 -2.83 -7.63 12.25
C THR A 14 -3.15 -6.64 11.13
N VAL A 15 -3.42 -7.15 9.94
CA VAL A 15 -3.96 -6.40 8.81
C VAL A 15 -5.47 -6.64 8.73
N HIS A 16 -6.23 -5.57 8.67
CA HIS A 16 -7.69 -5.60 8.53
C HIS A 16 -8.06 -5.46 7.05
N GLN A 17 -8.90 -6.37 6.58
CA GLN A 17 -9.25 -6.51 5.17
C GLN A 17 -10.75 -6.39 4.97
N ILE A 18 -11.15 -5.67 3.93
CA ILE A 18 -12.51 -5.60 3.42
C ILE A 18 -12.50 -6.07 1.97
N THR A 19 -13.22 -7.12 1.68
CA THR A 19 -13.63 -7.45 0.31
C THR A 19 -14.96 -6.76 0.05
N PHE A 20 -15.09 -6.08 -1.09
CA PHE A 20 -16.30 -5.33 -1.43
C PHE A 20 -16.68 -5.49 -2.89
N ASP A 21 -17.97 -5.33 -3.18
CA ASP A 21 -18.49 -5.30 -4.55
C ASP A 21 -18.81 -3.85 -4.94
N PRO A 22 -17.96 -3.21 -5.79
CA PRO A 22 -18.18 -1.82 -6.24
C PRO A 22 -19.49 -1.64 -7.02
N ALA A 23 -20.01 -2.70 -7.64
CA ALA A 23 -21.26 -2.64 -8.40
C ALA A 23 -22.48 -2.40 -7.49
N THR A 24 -22.39 -2.82 -6.23
CA THR A 24 -23.46 -2.66 -5.24
C THR A 24 -23.40 -1.32 -4.47
N PHE A 25 -22.38 -0.49 -4.73
CA PHE A 25 -22.25 0.82 -4.10
C PHE A 25 -23.39 1.76 -4.50
N THR A 26 -23.91 2.51 -3.54
CA THR A 26 -24.86 3.61 -3.73
C THR A 26 -24.38 4.87 -3.04
N GLU A 27 -24.84 6.04 -3.49
CA GLU A 27 -24.47 7.32 -2.84
C GLU A 27 -24.89 7.37 -1.35
N ALA A 28 -25.97 6.69 -0.98
CA ALA A 28 -26.43 6.60 0.39
C ALA A 28 -25.44 5.89 1.31
N ASP A 29 -24.59 5.01 0.78
CA ASP A 29 -23.55 4.32 1.57
C ASP A 29 -22.50 5.30 2.14
N LEU A 30 -22.28 6.43 1.46
CA LEU A 30 -21.34 7.46 1.92
C LEU A 30 -21.81 8.18 3.18
N LEU A 31 -23.11 8.22 3.47
CA LEU A 31 -23.65 8.90 4.65
C LEU A 31 -23.11 8.30 5.96
N TRP A 32 -22.53 7.10 5.89
CA TRP A 32 -21.82 6.50 7.01
C TRP A 32 -20.51 7.24 7.36
N LEU A 33 -19.92 7.99 6.40
CA LEU A 33 -18.69 8.74 6.60
C LEU A 33 -18.99 10.15 7.10
N PRO A 34 -18.38 10.60 8.22
CA PRO A 34 -18.59 11.97 8.73
C PRO A 34 -18.12 13.05 7.75
N HIS A 35 -17.23 12.70 6.81
CA HIS A 35 -16.64 13.60 5.80
C HIS A 35 -17.17 13.33 4.38
N HIS A 36 -18.34 12.71 4.22
CA HIS A 36 -18.89 12.33 2.93
C HIS A 36 -19.03 13.49 1.94
N GLU A 37 -19.30 14.71 2.42
CA GLU A 37 -19.40 15.89 1.56
C GLU A 37 -18.12 16.21 0.80
N GLN A 38 -16.95 15.90 1.38
CA GLN A 38 -15.64 16.10 0.72
C GLN A 38 -15.44 15.17 -0.49
N LEU A 39 -16.28 14.14 -0.62
CA LEU A 39 -16.25 13.18 -1.73
C LEU A 39 -17.31 13.49 -2.80
N SER A 40 -18.09 14.55 -2.66
CA SER A 40 -19.22 14.86 -3.54
C SER A 40 -18.84 14.89 -5.03
N SER A 41 -17.70 15.46 -5.36
CA SER A 41 -17.18 15.57 -6.74
C SER A 41 -16.41 14.34 -7.23
N ALA A 42 -16.14 13.35 -6.36
CA ALA A 42 -15.39 12.16 -6.75
C ALA A 42 -16.24 11.21 -7.60
N GLY A 43 -15.59 10.49 -8.52
CA GLY A 43 -16.25 9.45 -9.31
C GLY A 43 -16.69 8.25 -8.46
N ARG A 44 -17.68 7.51 -8.94
CA ARG A 44 -18.30 6.34 -8.26
C ARG A 44 -17.25 5.34 -7.73
N LYS A 45 -16.27 4.95 -8.56
CA LYS A 45 -15.20 4.03 -8.17
C LYS A 45 -14.42 4.57 -6.98
N ARG A 46 -13.96 5.83 -7.06
CA ARG A 46 -13.19 6.49 -5.99
C ARG A 46 -13.97 6.54 -4.67
N LYS A 47 -15.29 6.79 -4.74
CA LYS A 47 -16.17 6.79 -3.57
C LYS A 47 -16.27 5.41 -2.91
N ALA A 48 -16.46 4.36 -3.72
CA ALA A 48 -16.53 2.98 -3.23
C ALA A 48 -15.20 2.53 -2.60
N ASP A 49 -14.09 2.78 -3.28
CA ASP A 49 -12.73 2.49 -2.80
C ASP A 49 -12.45 3.20 -1.46
N HIS A 50 -12.78 4.50 -1.39
CA HIS A 50 -12.60 5.29 -0.18
C HIS A 50 -13.43 4.73 0.98
N LEU A 51 -14.70 4.41 0.75
CA LEU A 51 -15.58 3.83 1.75
C LEU A 51 -15.02 2.49 2.27
N ALA A 52 -14.62 1.58 1.37
CA ALA A 52 -14.04 0.29 1.74
C ALA A 52 -12.76 0.46 2.59
N GLY A 53 -11.87 1.36 2.19
CA GLY A 53 -10.67 1.69 2.96
C GLY A 53 -10.98 2.24 4.35
N ARG A 54 -12.01 3.09 4.48
CA ARG A 54 -12.43 3.62 5.79
C ARG A 54 -13.10 2.56 6.67
N ILE A 55 -13.82 1.60 6.09
CA ILE A 55 -14.36 0.45 6.83
C ILE A 55 -13.21 -0.41 7.36
N ALA A 56 -12.19 -0.71 6.54
CA ALA A 56 -11.00 -1.43 6.99
C ALA A 56 -10.29 -0.70 8.14
N ALA A 57 -10.09 0.63 8.01
CA ALA A 57 -9.46 1.46 9.03
C ALA A 57 -10.29 1.53 10.33
N PHE A 58 -11.61 1.56 10.23
CA PHE A 58 -12.51 1.50 11.39
C PHE A 58 -12.30 0.22 12.20
N HIS A 59 -12.15 -0.93 11.53
CA HIS A 59 -11.81 -2.18 12.20
C HIS A 59 -10.41 -2.13 12.81
N ALA A 60 -9.41 -1.55 12.13
CA ALA A 60 -8.06 -1.37 12.67
C ALA A 60 -8.05 -0.50 13.94
N LEU A 61 -8.95 0.47 14.03
CA LEU A 61 -9.15 1.35 15.19
C LEU A 61 -10.14 0.79 16.22
N ASN A 62 -10.35 -0.54 16.24
CA ASN A 62 -11.27 -1.21 17.16
C ASN A 62 -12.70 -0.65 17.14
N ARG A 63 -13.16 -0.15 16.01
CA ARG A 63 -14.47 0.44 15.78
C ARG A 63 -14.78 1.71 16.62
N GLN A 64 -13.74 2.44 17.02
CA GLN A 64 -13.91 3.61 17.88
C GLN A 64 -14.05 4.91 17.09
N THR A 65 -13.34 5.03 15.96
CA THR A 65 -13.28 6.25 15.16
C THR A 65 -12.93 5.95 13.72
N LEU A 66 -13.01 6.97 12.88
CA LEU A 66 -12.65 6.93 11.46
C LEU A 66 -11.54 7.94 11.18
N PRO A 67 -10.53 7.58 10.37
CA PRO A 67 -9.57 8.58 9.88
C PRO A 67 -10.26 9.62 9.00
N GLY A 68 -9.93 10.88 9.21
CA GLY A 68 -10.35 11.98 8.32
C GLY A 68 -9.63 11.97 6.97
N ILE A 69 -9.77 13.10 6.24
CA ILE A 69 -9.05 13.36 4.98
C ILE A 69 -8.17 14.59 5.20
N GLY A 70 -6.88 14.46 4.97
CA GLY A 70 -5.94 15.57 4.99
C GLY A 70 -5.94 16.40 3.70
N THR A 71 -5.16 17.45 3.68
CA THR A 71 -5.10 18.40 2.57
C THR A 71 -4.55 17.80 1.27
N SER A 72 -3.71 16.77 1.37
CA SER A 72 -3.18 16.00 0.23
C SER A 72 -3.97 14.72 -0.04
N GLY A 73 -5.11 14.52 0.65
CA GLY A 73 -5.95 13.34 0.53
C GLY A 73 -5.52 12.16 1.43
N GLU A 74 -4.48 12.34 2.21
CA GLU A 74 -3.97 11.35 3.15
C GLU A 74 -4.95 11.08 4.30
N PRO A 75 -4.96 9.86 4.89
CA PRO A 75 -5.79 9.57 6.05
C PRO A 75 -5.24 10.28 7.30
N LEU A 76 -6.10 11.05 7.99
CA LEU A 76 -5.78 11.67 9.26
C LEU A 76 -6.14 10.71 10.41
N TRP A 77 -5.13 10.12 10.99
CA TRP A 77 -5.26 9.19 12.10
C TRP A 77 -5.42 9.91 13.46
N PRO A 78 -6.03 9.27 14.46
CA PRO A 78 -6.11 9.83 15.81
C PRO A 78 -4.74 10.12 16.42
N ALA A 79 -4.67 11.08 17.35
CA ALA A 79 -3.43 11.44 18.01
C ALA A 79 -2.73 10.23 18.64
N GLY A 80 -1.44 10.07 18.36
CA GLY A 80 -0.61 8.96 18.84
C GLY A 80 -0.80 7.63 18.10
N VAL A 81 -1.56 7.63 17.01
CA VAL A 81 -1.75 6.47 16.12
C VAL A 81 -1.15 6.79 14.77
N CYS A 82 -0.34 5.89 14.25
CA CYS A 82 0.07 5.85 12.85
C CYS A 82 -0.69 4.74 12.13
N GLY A 83 -1.04 4.93 10.89
CA GLY A 83 -1.75 3.93 10.13
C GLY A 83 -1.63 4.14 8.63
N SER A 84 -2.03 3.13 7.89
CA SER A 84 -2.01 3.16 6.43
C SER A 84 -3.20 2.39 5.88
N ILE A 85 -3.68 2.84 4.71
CA ILE A 85 -4.81 2.26 3.99
C ILE A 85 -4.39 2.07 2.55
N SER A 86 -4.79 0.95 1.95
CA SER A 86 -4.71 0.75 0.50
C SER A 86 -5.94 0.02 -0.02
N HIS A 87 -6.16 0.11 -1.33
CA HIS A 87 -7.25 -0.58 -2.01
C HIS A 87 -6.86 -0.87 -3.46
N SER A 88 -7.23 -2.04 -3.94
CA SER A 88 -7.06 -2.44 -5.34
C SER A 88 -8.16 -3.41 -5.75
N GLY A 89 -8.79 -3.14 -6.90
CA GLY A 89 -9.93 -3.95 -7.37
C GLY A 89 -11.11 -3.94 -6.40
N SER A 90 -11.40 -5.08 -5.80
CA SER A 90 -12.45 -5.29 -4.79
C SER A 90 -11.90 -5.56 -3.39
N LEU A 91 -10.65 -5.21 -3.15
CA LEU A 91 -9.97 -5.37 -1.87
C LEU A 91 -9.58 -4.01 -1.29
N ALA A 92 -9.79 -3.82 0.00
CA ALA A 92 -9.22 -2.73 0.78
C ALA A 92 -8.56 -3.30 2.04
N VAL A 93 -7.41 -2.76 2.39
CA VAL A 93 -6.64 -3.15 3.58
C VAL A 93 -6.29 -1.94 4.42
N ALA A 94 -6.22 -2.14 5.73
CA ALA A 94 -5.77 -1.13 6.66
C ALA A 94 -5.01 -1.74 7.84
N ILE A 95 -4.08 -0.98 8.35
CA ILE A 95 -3.33 -1.28 9.57
C ILE A 95 -3.16 0.00 10.38
N CYS A 96 -3.12 -0.11 11.70
CA CYS A 96 -2.68 0.99 12.55
C CYS A 96 -1.87 0.47 13.74
N GLN A 97 -1.02 1.34 14.25
CA GLN A 97 -0.18 1.06 15.42
C GLN A 97 0.18 2.36 16.16
N LYS A 98 0.73 2.24 17.37
CA LYS A 98 1.14 3.40 18.17
C LYS A 98 2.54 3.84 17.76
N LYS A 99 2.69 5.13 17.44
CA LYS A 99 3.96 5.87 17.28
C LYS A 99 5.06 5.10 16.53
N SER A 100 4.80 4.65 15.31
CA SER A 100 5.83 4.04 14.48
C SER A 100 5.57 4.26 13.00
N LEU A 101 6.61 4.03 12.22
CA LEU A 101 6.54 4.07 10.77
C LEU A 101 5.65 2.93 10.30
N VAL A 102 4.62 3.23 9.51
CA VAL A 102 3.73 2.23 8.94
C VAL A 102 3.22 2.64 7.57
N GLY A 103 3.33 1.74 6.62
CA GLY A 103 2.79 1.89 5.28
C GLY A 103 2.37 0.54 4.74
N ILE A 104 1.17 0.46 4.20
CA ILE A 104 0.64 -0.74 3.56
C ILE A 104 0.17 -0.41 2.16
N ASP A 105 0.42 -1.32 1.24
CA ASP A 105 -0.13 -1.26 -0.09
C ASP A 105 -0.67 -2.62 -0.53
N CYS A 106 -1.67 -2.62 -1.40
CA CYS A 106 -2.17 -3.81 -2.06
C CYS A 106 -2.40 -3.51 -3.53
N GLU A 107 -1.92 -4.42 -4.40
CA GLU A 107 -2.03 -4.28 -5.84
C GLU A 107 -2.40 -5.60 -6.50
N ALA A 108 -3.26 -5.54 -7.51
CA ALA A 108 -3.42 -6.67 -8.42
C ALA A 108 -2.12 -6.93 -9.17
N ILE A 109 -1.77 -8.19 -9.38
CA ILE A 109 -0.58 -8.53 -10.16
C ILE A 109 -0.72 -7.90 -11.54
N ILE A 110 0.16 -6.95 -11.85
CA ILE A 110 0.20 -6.21 -13.12
C ILE A 110 0.61 -7.18 -14.22
N ALA A 111 -0.18 -7.26 -15.28
CA ALA A 111 0.13 -8.15 -16.40
C ALA A 111 1.48 -7.77 -17.05
N GLU A 112 2.21 -8.77 -17.55
CA GLU A 112 3.57 -8.58 -18.06
C GLU A 112 3.68 -7.48 -19.13
N ASN A 113 2.75 -7.41 -20.06
CA ASN A 113 2.71 -6.36 -21.08
C ASN A 113 2.55 -4.96 -20.47
N GLU A 114 1.63 -4.79 -19.53
CA GLU A 114 1.40 -3.52 -18.80
C GLU A 114 2.63 -3.17 -17.95
N ALA A 115 3.21 -4.15 -17.25
CA ALA A 115 4.42 -3.95 -16.46
C ALA A 115 5.59 -3.43 -17.31
N ARG A 116 5.76 -3.96 -18.53
CA ARG A 116 6.78 -3.50 -19.47
C ARG A 116 6.51 -2.09 -19.98
N ASP A 117 5.25 -1.72 -20.20
CA ASP A 117 4.86 -0.38 -20.69
C ASP A 117 5.14 0.72 -19.66
N ILE A 118 4.98 0.42 -18.36
CA ILE A 118 5.18 1.39 -17.28
C ILE A 118 6.53 1.27 -16.56
N GLN A 119 7.34 0.28 -16.92
CA GLN A 119 8.58 -0.07 -16.24
C GLN A 119 9.51 1.13 -16.03
N ASP A 120 9.74 1.94 -17.05
CA ASP A 120 10.68 3.07 -17.00
C ASP A 120 10.27 4.17 -16.01
N GLY A 121 8.99 4.22 -15.64
CA GLY A 121 8.48 5.16 -14.65
C GLY A 121 8.50 4.63 -13.21
N VAL A 122 8.71 3.33 -13.01
CA VAL A 122 8.62 2.66 -11.71
C VAL A 122 9.97 2.19 -11.21
N VAL A 123 10.78 1.60 -12.08
CA VAL A 123 12.10 1.03 -11.74
C VAL A 123 13.21 1.71 -12.55
N ASP A 124 14.34 1.93 -11.92
CA ASP A 124 15.51 2.44 -12.64
C ASP A 124 16.22 1.33 -13.44
N THR A 125 17.20 1.73 -14.28
CA THR A 125 17.94 0.80 -15.13
C THR A 125 18.62 -0.33 -14.34
N GLN A 126 19.08 -0.08 -13.11
CA GLN A 126 19.72 -1.10 -12.27
C GLN A 126 18.69 -2.05 -11.68
N GLU A 127 17.53 -1.54 -11.26
CA GLU A 127 16.41 -2.37 -10.80
C GLU A 127 15.86 -3.23 -11.94
N ALA A 128 15.68 -2.65 -13.13
CA ALA A 128 15.21 -3.37 -14.31
C ALA A 128 16.11 -4.57 -14.69
N GLN A 129 17.41 -4.47 -14.42
CA GLN A 129 18.36 -5.57 -14.60
C GLN A 129 18.34 -6.58 -13.44
N ARG A 130 18.16 -6.11 -12.21
CA ARG A 130 18.22 -6.94 -10.98
C ARG A 130 16.93 -7.72 -10.74
N LEU A 131 15.77 -7.10 -10.90
CA LEU A 131 14.48 -7.74 -10.59
C LEU A 131 14.30 -9.07 -11.33
N PRO A 132 14.60 -9.21 -12.63
CA PRO A 132 14.54 -10.49 -13.32
C PRO A 132 15.54 -11.51 -12.76
N GLN A 133 16.74 -11.08 -12.34
CA GLN A 133 17.78 -11.96 -11.80
C GLN A 133 17.42 -12.45 -10.39
N GLU A 134 16.91 -11.57 -9.53
CA GLU A 134 16.42 -11.93 -8.20
C GLU A 134 15.17 -12.81 -8.31
N ALA A 135 14.23 -12.47 -9.21
CA ALA A 135 13.10 -13.31 -9.53
C ALA A 135 13.56 -14.69 -10.03
N GLN A 136 14.59 -14.78 -10.87
CA GLN A 136 15.15 -16.03 -11.35
C GLN A 136 15.89 -16.82 -10.27
N ARG A 137 16.60 -16.17 -9.35
CA ARG A 137 17.19 -16.85 -8.18
C ARG A 137 16.12 -17.41 -7.25
N LEU A 138 15.01 -16.71 -7.12
CA LEU A 138 13.83 -17.18 -6.40
C LEU A 138 13.00 -18.16 -7.25
N ALA A 139 13.33 -18.31 -8.54
CA ALA A 139 12.66 -19.18 -9.51
C ALA A 139 12.93 -20.69 -9.33
N GLU A 140 13.83 -21.10 -8.47
CA GLU A 140 13.70 -22.43 -7.86
C GLU A 140 12.35 -22.57 -7.10
N SER A 141 11.68 -21.46 -6.83
CA SER A 141 10.32 -21.32 -6.30
C SER A 141 9.33 -20.56 -7.21
N GLY A 142 9.72 -20.15 -8.45
CA GLY A 142 8.79 -19.65 -9.46
C GLY A 142 8.19 -18.26 -9.21
N LEU A 143 9.00 -17.22 -8.97
CA LEU A 143 8.52 -15.84 -9.01
C LEU A 143 8.58 -15.31 -10.47
N PRO A 144 7.42 -15.14 -11.13
CA PRO A 144 7.40 -14.56 -12.48
C PRO A 144 7.75 -13.05 -12.43
N PHE A 145 8.21 -12.51 -13.56
CA PHE A 145 8.63 -11.09 -13.68
C PHE A 145 7.52 -10.12 -13.24
N GLU A 146 6.29 -10.36 -13.68
CA GLU A 146 5.13 -9.55 -13.35
C GLU A 146 4.88 -9.46 -11.83
N LEU A 147 5.12 -10.55 -11.11
CA LEU A 147 5.01 -10.56 -9.65
C LEU A 147 6.15 -9.74 -9.01
N ALA A 148 7.40 -9.92 -9.46
CA ALA A 148 8.53 -9.16 -8.93
C ALA A 148 8.38 -7.65 -9.22
N PHE A 149 7.89 -7.29 -10.40
CA PHE A 149 7.61 -5.90 -10.76
C PHE A 149 6.48 -5.30 -9.91
N THR A 150 5.37 -6.04 -9.75
CA THR A 150 4.25 -5.59 -8.91
C THR A 150 4.68 -5.41 -7.45
N LEU A 151 5.54 -6.31 -6.94
CA LEU A 151 6.12 -6.18 -5.61
C LEU A 151 6.98 -4.92 -5.47
N ALA A 152 7.81 -4.60 -6.47
CA ALA A 152 8.61 -3.38 -6.48
C ALA A 152 7.73 -2.12 -6.48
N PHE A 153 6.70 -2.10 -7.32
CA PHE A 153 5.72 -1.01 -7.39
C PHE A 153 5.02 -0.83 -6.04
N SER A 154 4.38 -1.88 -5.54
CA SER A 154 3.62 -1.85 -4.28
C SER A 154 4.50 -1.52 -3.07
N ALA A 155 5.75 -2.02 -3.03
CA ALA A 155 6.68 -1.70 -1.95
C ALA A 155 7.06 -0.21 -1.93
N LYS A 156 7.27 0.41 -3.08
CA LYS A 156 7.56 1.85 -3.18
C LYS A 156 6.35 2.68 -2.74
N GLU A 157 5.12 2.27 -3.09
CA GLU A 157 3.89 2.88 -2.57
C GLU A 157 3.76 2.73 -1.05
N SER A 158 4.07 1.55 -0.50
CA SER A 158 4.08 1.34 0.95
C SER A 158 5.11 2.23 1.65
N LEU A 159 6.31 2.36 1.08
CA LEU A 159 7.35 3.24 1.60
C LEU A 159 6.90 4.71 1.58
N PHE A 160 6.35 5.18 0.45
CA PHE A 160 5.80 6.52 0.35
C PHE A 160 4.77 6.79 1.46
N LYS A 161 3.78 5.90 1.62
CA LYS A 161 2.75 6.04 2.66
C LYS A 161 3.32 6.08 4.08
N ALA A 162 4.40 5.36 4.33
CA ALA A 162 5.07 5.33 5.62
C ALA A 162 5.87 6.60 5.92
N LEU A 163 6.58 7.13 4.91
CA LEU A 163 7.48 8.28 5.09
C LEU A 163 6.75 9.62 4.98
N PHE A 164 5.69 9.71 4.19
CA PHE A 164 4.97 10.94 3.90
C PHE A 164 4.56 11.75 5.13
N PRO A 165 4.07 11.17 6.25
CA PRO A 165 3.72 11.93 7.45
C PRO A 165 4.87 12.74 8.05
N GLN A 166 6.12 12.33 7.81
CA GLN A 166 7.33 12.99 8.31
C GLN A 166 7.99 13.87 7.25
N VAL A 167 8.03 13.40 5.99
CA VAL A 167 8.70 14.09 4.88
C VAL A 167 7.86 15.26 4.35
N GLN A 168 6.54 15.11 4.31
CA GLN A 168 5.58 16.14 3.85
C GLN A 168 5.88 16.67 2.43
N THR A 169 6.63 15.89 1.64
CA THR A 169 7.01 16.23 0.27
C THR A 169 6.70 15.02 -0.64
N TRP A 170 6.36 15.30 -1.88
CA TRP A 170 6.16 14.26 -2.87
C TRP A 170 7.43 13.43 -3.08
N MET A 171 7.28 12.12 -3.10
CA MET A 171 8.32 11.14 -3.41
C MET A 171 7.89 10.39 -4.67
N GLY A 172 8.68 10.51 -5.73
CA GLY A 172 8.50 9.67 -6.92
C GLY A 172 9.14 8.28 -6.72
N PHE A 173 8.86 7.36 -7.63
CA PHE A 173 9.41 6.00 -7.59
C PHE A 173 10.95 5.95 -7.65
N GLU A 174 11.57 6.99 -8.23
CA GLU A 174 13.02 7.17 -8.29
C GLU A 174 13.67 7.42 -6.93
N SER A 175 12.89 7.84 -5.93
CA SER A 175 13.38 8.16 -4.57
C SER A 175 13.88 6.94 -3.80
N ALA A 176 13.51 5.74 -4.21
CA ALA A 176 13.94 4.50 -3.58
C ALA A 176 14.19 3.39 -4.62
N ARG A 177 15.15 2.52 -4.35
CA ARG A 177 15.55 1.41 -5.20
C ARG A 177 15.42 0.09 -4.47
N VAL A 178 14.93 -0.94 -5.16
CA VAL A 178 14.96 -2.33 -4.66
C VAL A 178 16.40 -2.81 -4.63
N THR A 179 16.87 -3.22 -3.47
CA THR A 179 18.24 -3.74 -3.27
C THR A 179 18.30 -5.20 -2.87
N ALA A 180 17.18 -5.76 -2.38
CA ALA A 180 17.05 -7.19 -2.13
C ALA A 180 15.58 -7.62 -2.24
N LEU A 181 15.34 -8.87 -2.65
CA LEU A 181 14.03 -9.52 -2.69
C LEU A 181 14.20 -10.95 -2.22
N THR A 182 13.35 -11.37 -1.28
CA THR A 182 13.27 -12.75 -0.77
C THR A 182 11.84 -13.29 -0.92
N SER A 183 11.59 -14.49 -0.42
CA SER A 183 10.26 -15.12 -0.46
C SER A 183 9.19 -14.39 0.36
N ASP A 184 9.56 -13.51 1.27
CA ASP A 184 8.66 -12.85 2.22
C ASP A 184 9.05 -11.39 2.53
N THR A 185 10.19 -10.92 2.04
CA THR A 185 10.68 -9.56 2.27
C THR A 185 11.20 -8.91 0.99
N LEU A 186 11.20 -7.59 0.98
CA LEU A 186 11.80 -6.75 -0.03
C LEU A 186 12.50 -5.58 0.67
N THR A 187 13.73 -5.26 0.27
CA THR A 187 14.47 -4.12 0.81
C THR A 187 14.51 -2.99 -0.20
N LEU A 188 14.09 -1.81 0.24
CA LEU A 188 14.23 -0.55 -0.49
C LEU A 188 15.32 0.30 0.14
N THR A 189 16.14 0.93 -0.69
CA THR A 189 17.19 1.86 -0.26
C THR A 189 16.95 3.22 -0.90
N LEU A 190 16.95 4.30 -0.10
CA LEU A 190 16.76 5.66 -0.60
C LEU A 190 17.90 6.06 -1.54
N THR A 191 17.55 6.64 -2.67
CA THR A 191 18.49 7.14 -3.69
C THR A 191 18.91 8.58 -3.44
N CYS A 192 18.12 9.32 -2.66
CA CYS A 192 18.34 10.70 -2.26
C CYS A 192 17.98 10.91 -0.79
N PRO A 193 18.44 11.99 -0.15
CA PRO A 193 18.02 12.33 1.21
C PRO A 193 16.58 12.84 1.20
N LEU A 194 15.77 12.37 2.15
CA LEU A 194 14.38 12.78 2.39
C LEU A 194 14.24 13.12 3.89
N PRO A 195 14.65 14.31 4.33
CA PRO A 195 14.70 14.61 5.76
C PRO A 195 13.39 14.27 6.49
N PRO A 196 13.46 13.59 7.66
CA PRO A 196 14.66 13.29 8.47
C PRO A 196 15.48 12.06 8.02
N PHE A 197 15.10 11.39 6.94
CA PHE A 197 15.75 10.18 6.42
C PHE A 197 16.94 10.55 5.53
N VAL A 198 18.01 9.73 5.57
CA VAL A 198 19.25 9.97 4.85
C VAL A 198 19.36 9.13 3.58
N GLN A 199 20.11 9.61 2.58
CA GLN A 199 20.47 8.82 1.41
C GLN A 199 21.12 7.50 1.81
N ASN A 200 20.86 6.44 1.08
CA ASN A 200 21.29 5.06 1.34
C ASN A 200 20.67 4.42 2.61
N GLN A 201 19.72 5.07 3.26
CA GLN A 201 18.94 4.42 4.32
C GLN A 201 18.12 3.29 3.72
N ALA A 202 18.23 2.10 4.32
CA ALA A 202 17.50 0.91 3.88
C ALA A 202 16.25 0.69 4.73
N PHE A 203 15.19 0.20 4.08
CA PHE A 203 13.91 -0.16 4.68
C PHE A 203 13.54 -1.56 4.23
N THR A 204 13.22 -2.43 5.18
CA THR A 204 12.73 -3.76 4.88
C THR A 204 11.21 -3.78 4.95
N LEU A 205 10.59 -4.25 3.89
CA LEU A 205 9.15 -4.46 3.80
C LEU A 205 8.88 -5.96 3.78
N HIS A 206 7.80 -6.35 4.42
CA HIS A 206 7.27 -7.71 4.31
C HIS A 206 6.19 -7.76 3.23
N TRP A 207 6.05 -8.91 2.59
CA TRP A 207 5.03 -9.08 1.60
C TRP A 207 4.35 -10.44 1.69
N CYS A 208 3.13 -10.50 1.20
CA CYS A 208 2.41 -11.75 0.97
C CYS A 208 1.55 -11.62 -0.29
N ARG A 209 1.13 -12.77 -0.79
CA ARG A 209 0.19 -12.88 -1.89
C ARG A 209 -1.15 -13.42 -1.37
N ILE A 210 -2.23 -12.77 -1.77
CA ILE A 210 -3.60 -13.23 -1.53
C ILE A 210 -4.29 -13.29 -2.90
N ASP A 211 -4.59 -14.48 -3.38
CA ASP A 211 -5.14 -14.74 -4.71
C ASP A 211 -4.29 -14.10 -5.83
N ALA A 212 -4.87 -13.16 -6.57
CA ALA A 212 -4.22 -12.42 -7.65
C ALA A 212 -3.66 -11.06 -7.20
N GLN A 213 -3.52 -10.82 -5.89
CA GLN A 213 -3.03 -9.56 -5.35
C GLN A 213 -1.80 -9.76 -4.50
N VAL A 214 -0.93 -8.77 -4.49
CA VAL A 214 0.19 -8.65 -3.55
C VAL A 214 -0.14 -7.61 -2.49
N ILE A 215 0.36 -7.84 -1.29
CA ILE A 215 0.29 -6.89 -0.19
C ILE A 215 1.70 -6.69 0.31
N THR A 216 2.12 -5.44 0.41
CA THR A 216 3.40 -5.05 0.99
C THR A 216 3.19 -4.21 2.23
N LEU A 217 4.01 -4.42 3.25
CA LEU A 217 3.91 -3.76 4.54
C LEU A 217 5.29 -3.35 5.04
N ILE A 218 5.44 -2.09 5.36
CA ILE A 218 6.54 -1.59 6.19
C ILE A 218 5.96 -1.20 7.55
N CYS A 219 6.59 -1.67 8.60
CA CYS A 219 6.29 -1.30 9.97
C CYS A 219 7.55 -1.45 10.82
N ASP A 220 7.78 -0.53 11.73
CA ASP A 220 8.83 -0.69 12.74
C ASP A 220 8.44 -1.79 13.72
N ALA A 221 9.46 -2.44 14.28
CA ALA A 221 9.32 -3.53 15.25
C ALA A 221 8.64 -3.07 16.57
#